data_1d32c0a90b30bdf30c3c5cc92ff2c826
#
_entry.id   1d32c0a90b30bdf30c3c5cc92ff2c826
#
_cell.length_a   1.000
_cell.length_b   1.000
_cell.length_c   1.000
_cell.angle_alpha   90.00
_cell.angle_beta   90.00
_cell.angle_gamma   90.00
#
_symmetry.space_group_name_H-M   'P 1'
#
loop_
_entity.id
_entity.type
_entity.pdbx_description
1 polymer ?
#
loop_
_entity_poly.entity_id
_entity_poly.type
_entity_poly.pdbx_seq_one_letter_code
_entity_poly.pdbx_strand_id
1 'polypeptide(L)'
;SQCIRAMLYLAVAASGSHTVVAARNVHRAFVSAAALLDLEIRWLWPEESRSLCGCPISPAQLEETLHSLPEPPAAVYLTSPDYLGGMAQIPALAQVCHQHGTLLLVDNAHGAYLRFLQPSLHPLDLGADLCCDSAHKTLPVLTGGAYLHLSPTAPAQLAPLAKSPLGPFGSTSPPYLPLASLASCNRHLAVGHPHRPPDAVDPSSHPAHKRPPASPGLVPTAPLRARSGAPPA
;
A
#
# COMPACT_ATOMS: atom_id res chain seq x y z
N SER A 1 -3.31 -10.65 -0.15
CA SER A 1 -2.59 -11.12 -1.35
C SER A 1 -3.50 -11.25 -2.56
N GLN A 2 -4.71 -11.83 -2.44
CA GLN A 2 -5.66 -11.98 -3.56
C GLN A 2 -6.08 -10.62 -4.13
N CYS A 3 -6.40 -9.65 -3.27
CA CYS A 3 -6.79 -8.31 -3.71
C CYS A 3 -5.67 -7.61 -4.50
N ILE A 4 -4.39 -7.77 -4.11
CA ILE A 4 -3.26 -7.21 -4.86
C ILE A 4 -3.18 -7.83 -6.26
N ARG A 5 -3.30 -9.16 -6.37
CA ARG A 5 -3.31 -9.85 -7.68
C ARG A 5 -4.47 -9.39 -8.56
N ALA A 6 -5.67 -9.30 -7.98
CA ALA A 6 -6.85 -8.86 -8.70
C ALA A 6 -6.73 -7.39 -9.14
N MET A 7 -6.18 -6.52 -8.30
CA MET A 7 -5.96 -5.10 -8.60
C MET A 7 -5.00 -4.93 -9.79
N LEU A 8 -3.87 -5.65 -9.80
CA LEU A 8 -2.92 -5.62 -10.91
C LEU A 8 -3.50 -6.23 -12.18
N TYR A 9 -4.21 -7.35 -12.06
CA TYR A 9 -4.91 -7.96 -13.21
C TYR A 9 -5.92 -7.01 -13.85
N LEU A 10 -6.70 -6.29 -13.03
CA LEU A 10 -7.66 -5.30 -13.51
C LEU A 10 -6.98 -4.17 -14.27
N ALA A 11 -5.86 -3.67 -13.76
CA ALA A 11 -5.11 -2.61 -14.42
C ALA A 11 -4.57 -3.05 -15.80
N VAL A 12 -3.98 -4.24 -15.87
CA VAL A 12 -3.51 -4.82 -17.14
C VAL A 12 -4.66 -5.05 -18.11
N ALA A 13 -5.76 -5.66 -17.65
CA ALA A 13 -6.91 -5.97 -18.50
C ALA A 13 -7.60 -4.69 -19.02
N ALA A 14 -7.54 -3.59 -18.28
CA ALA A 14 -8.14 -2.32 -18.70
C ALA A 14 -7.25 -1.53 -19.67
N SER A 15 -5.93 -1.59 -19.51
CA SER A 15 -4.98 -0.80 -20.32
C SER A 15 -4.39 -1.57 -21.49
N GLY A 16 -4.30 -2.90 -21.39
CA GLY A 16 -3.53 -3.74 -22.31
C GLY A 16 -2.01 -3.65 -22.14
N SER A 17 -1.52 -2.78 -21.25
CA SER A 17 -0.09 -2.65 -20.94
C SER A 17 0.33 -3.64 -19.87
N HIS A 18 1.52 -4.23 -20.00
CA HIS A 18 2.15 -5.08 -18.98
C HIS A 18 3.20 -4.35 -18.15
N THR A 19 3.41 -3.06 -18.39
CA THR A 19 4.34 -2.24 -17.62
C THR A 19 3.64 -1.66 -16.38
N VAL A 20 4.25 -1.79 -15.22
CA VAL A 20 3.79 -1.19 -13.96
C VAL A 20 4.93 -0.43 -13.31
N VAL A 21 4.67 0.81 -12.92
CA VAL A 21 5.60 1.61 -12.12
C VAL A 21 5.31 1.35 -10.65
N ALA A 22 6.28 0.98 -9.84
CA ALA A 22 6.06 0.59 -8.45
C ALA A 22 7.11 1.15 -7.50
N ALA A 23 6.68 1.67 -6.34
CA ALA A 23 7.59 2.01 -5.25
C ALA A 23 8.25 0.73 -4.70
N ARG A 24 9.53 0.81 -4.35
CA ARG A 24 10.33 -0.38 -3.99
C ARG A 24 9.86 -1.12 -2.71
N ASN A 25 9.10 -0.47 -1.84
CA ASN A 25 8.61 -1.03 -0.58
C ASN A 25 7.33 -1.85 -0.73
N VAL A 26 7.11 -2.45 -1.89
CA VAL A 26 5.94 -3.30 -2.16
C VAL A 26 5.92 -4.55 -1.29
N HIS A 27 4.72 -5.00 -0.95
CA HIS A 27 4.55 -6.27 -0.26
C HIS A 27 4.93 -7.46 -1.18
N ARG A 28 5.44 -8.56 -0.60
CA ARG A 28 5.80 -9.80 -1.31
C ARG A 28 4.71 -10.29 -2.28
N ALA A 29 3.43 -10.07 -1.95
CA ALA A 29 2.32 -10.47 -2.82
C ALA A 29 2.31 -9.72 -4.16
N PHE A 30 2.81 -8.48 -4.21
CA PHE A 30 3.01 -7.74 -5.45
C PHE A 30 4.03 -8.44 -6.34
N VAL A 31 5.20 -8.79 -5.80
CA VAL A 31 6.27 -9.49 -6.57
C VAL A 31 5.75 -10.81 -7.13
N SER A 32 5.00 -11.58 -6.32
CA SER A 32 4.39 -12.83 -6.80
C SER A 32 3.32 -12.60 -7.87
N ALA A 33 2.56 -11.50 -7.76
CA ALA A 33 1.57 -11.15 -8.77
C ALA A 33 2.23 -10.68 -10.07
N ALA A 34 3.30 -9.89 -9.98
CA ALA A 34 4.07 -9.45 -11.14
C ALA A 34 4.60 -10.63 -11.95
N ALA A 35 5.17 -11.63 -11.27
CA ALA A 35 5.63 -12.86 -11.92
C ALA A 35 4.50 -13.68 -12.56
N LEU A 36 3.31 -13.76 -11.91
CA LEU A 36 2.16 -14.49 -12.44
C LEU A 36 1.51 -13.82 -13.64
N LEU A 37 1.58 -12.49 -13.72
CA LEU A 37 0.95 -11.69 -14.76
C LEU A 37 1.95 -11.24 -15.83
N ASP A 38 3.19 -11.72 -15.75
CA ASP A 38 4.28 -11.38 -16.68
C ASP A 38 4.44 -9.84 -16.81
N LEU A 39 4.58 -9.15 -15.66
CA LEU A 39 4.67 -7.70 -15.64
C LEU A 39 6.12 -7.23 -15.72
N GLU A 40 6.35 -6.22 -16.54
CA GLU A 40 7.56 -5.41 -16.52
C GLU A 40 7.45 -4.33 -15.44
N ILE A 41 8.37 -4.35 -14.46
CA ILE A 41 8.32 -3.42 -13.34
C ILE A 41 9.38 -2.33 -13.50
N ARG A 42 8.92 -1.07 -13.53
CA ARG A 42 9.75 0.12 -13.40
C ARG A 42 9.74 0.57 -11.95
N TRP A 43 10.88 0.38 -11.29
CA TRP A 43 10.99 0.64 -9.85
C TRP A 43 11.22 2.13 -9.57
N LEU A 44 10.40 2.69 -8.68
CA LEU A 44 10.64 3.98 -8.05
C LEU A 44 11.50 3.78 -6.79
N TRP A 45 12.60 4.49 -6.74
CA TRP A 45 13.50 4.51 -5.60
C TRP A 45 13.39 5.85 -4.90
N PRO A 46 13.31 5.91 -3.56
CA PRO A 46 13.25 7.18 -2.87
C PRO A 46 14.56 7.95 -3.04
N GLU A 47 14.48 9.25 -3.23
CA GLU A 47 15.65 10.13 -3.31
C GLU A 47 16.43 10.12 -2.00
N GLU A 48 15.71 10.14 -0.87
CA GLU A 48 16.27 9.96 0.46
C GLU A 48 15.54 8.82 1.16
N SER A 49 16.29 7.82 1.60
CA SER A 49 15.74 6.70 2.37
C SER A 49 16.46 6.52 3.68
N ARG A 50 15.74 6.74 4.78
CA ARG A 50 16.19 6.42 6.14
C ARG A 50 15.78 5.03 6.60
N SER A 51 14.98 4.33 5.81
CA SER A 51 14.43 3.02 6.14
C SER A 51 14.16 2.17 4.91
N LEU A 52 14.37 0.86 5.02
CA LEU A 52 13.95 -0.10 3.99
C LEU A 52 12.43 -0.24 3.89
N CYS A 53 11.69 0.10 4.96
CA CYS A 53 10.23 -0.03 5.01
C CYS A 53 9.50 1.17 4.39
N GLY A 54 10.15 2.33 4.29
CA GLY A 54 9.60 3.53 3.67
C GLY A 54 10.10 3.73 2.24
N CYS A 55 9.26 4.32 1.40
CA CYS A 55 9.61 4.73 0.05
C CYS A 55 8.83 6.00 -0.31
N PRO A 56 9.22 7.17 0.26
CA PRO A 56 8.61 8.42 -0.11
C PRO A 56 8.95 8.75 -1.57
N ILE A 57 7.92 8.96 -2.36
CA ILE A 57 8.02 9.34 -3.77
C ILE A 57 7.42 10.73 -3.92
N SER A 58 8.17 11.65 -4.51
CA SER A 58 7.66 12.97 -4.83
C SER A 58 6.83 12.96 -6.13
N PRO A 59 5.83 13.86 -6.27
CA PRO A 59 5.09 14.02 -7.53
C PRO A 59 6.01 14.33 -8.71
N ALA A 60 7.07 15.14 -8.50
CA ALA A 60 8.03 15.48 -9.55
C ALA A 60 8.82 14.25 -10.03
N GLN A 61 9.27 13.39 -9.12
CA GLN A 61 9.95 12.14 -9.45
C GLN A 61 9.03 11.18 -10.23
N LEU A 62 7.76 11.10 -9.84
CA LEU A 62 6.77 10.29 -10.56
C LEU A 62 6.53 10.83 -11.96
N GLU A 63 6.38 12.14 -12.09
CA GLU A 63 6.20 12.86 -13.38
C GLU A 63 7.36 12.56 -14.33
N GLU A 64 8.61 12.72 -13.88
CA GLU A 64 9.81 12.43 -14.66
C GLU A 64 9.84 10.96 -15.10
N THR A 65 9.51 10.03 -14.19
CA THR A 65 9.48 8.61 -14.49
C THR A 65 8.44 8.30 -15.57
N LEU A 66 7.21 8.78 -15.44
CA LEU A 66 6.14 8.53 -16.40
C LEU A 66 6.44 9.17 -17.76
N HIS A 67 7.02 10.37 -17.76
CA HIS A 67 7.43 11.05 -18.99
C HIS A 67 8.54 10.31 -19.75
N SER A 68 9.40 9.58 -19.05
CA SER A 68 10.50 8.80 -19.65
C SER A 68 10.04 7.51 -20.33
N LEU A 69 8.81 7.04 -20.07
CA LEU A 69 8.29 5.81 -20.66
C LEU A 69 7.79 6.07 -22.09
N PRO A 70 8.01 5.13 -23.03
CA PRO A 70 7.55 5.25 -24.39
C PRO A 70 6.02 5.20 -24.52
N GLU A 71 5.35 4.51 -23.60
CA GLU A 71 3.90 4.37 -23.55
C GLU A 71 3.43 4.42 -22.08
N PRO A 72 2.17 4.85 -21.81
CA PRO A 72 1.63 4.84 -20.47
C PRO A 72 1.66 3.43 -19.86
N PRO A 73 2.12 3.29 -18.62
CA PRO A 73 2.07 2.01 -17.93
C PRO A 73 0.62 1.67 -17.55
N ALA A 74 0.35 0.39 -17.28
CA ALA A 74 -0.95 -0.06 -16.78
C ALA A 74 -1.35 0.64 -15.50
N ALA A 75 -0.38 0.87 -14.62
CA ALA A 75 -0.61 1.53 -13.35
C ALA A 75 0.68 2.01 -12.69
N VAL A 76 0.51 2.93 -11.76
CA VAL A 76 1.45 3.22 -10.67
C VAL A 76 0.96 2.51 -9.41
N TYR A 77 1.84 1.79 -8.72
CA TYR A 77 1.52 1.04 -7.51
C TYR A 77 2.34 1.56 -6.32
N LEU A 78 1.64 1.95 -5.25
CA LEU A 78 2.24 2.46 -4.03
C LEU A 78 1.70 1.72 -2.80
N THR A 79 2.51 1.68 -1.73
CA THR A 79 2.09 1.22 -0.39
C THR A 79 1.91 2.44 0.51
N SER A 80 0.69 2.68 0.98
CA SER A 80 0.37 3.80 1.89
C SER A 80 -0.87 3.46 2.74
N PRO A 81 -0.76 3.49 4.09
CA PRO A 81 0.46 3.71 4.87
C PRO A 81 1.53 2.64 4.67
N ASP A 82 2.79 3.02 4.81
CA ASP A 82 3.88 2.06 4.87
C ASP A 82 3.94 1.34 6.23
N TYR A 83 4.94 0.48 6.42
CA TYR A 83 5.11 -0.31 7.66
C TYR A 83 5.39 0.53 8.91
N LEU A 84 5.84 1.78 8.73
CA LEU A 84 6.17 2.72 9.81
C LEU A 84 5.09 3.79 10.01
N GLY A 85 3.99 3.72 9.22
CA GLY A 85 2.89 4.68 9.24
C GLY A 85 3.12 5.90 8.34
N GLY A 86 4.16 5.88 7.51
CA GLY A 86 4.40 6.92 6.50
C GLY A 86 3.29 6.94 5.47
N MET A 87 2.75 8.14 5.18
CA MET A 87 1.69 8.36 4.22
C MET A 87 2.23 8.98 2.94
N ALA A 88 1.81 8.44 1.78
CA ALA A 88 2.11 9.04 0.48
C ALA A 88 1.20 10.26 0.22
N GLN A 89 1.68 11.18 -0.63
CA GLN A 89 0.90 12.36 -1.07
C GLN A 89 -0.11 11.96 -2.16
N ILE A 90 -1.07 11.12 -1.79
CA ILE A 90 -2.01 10.50 -2.75
C ILE A 90 -2.67 11.51 -3.69
N PRO A 91 -3.20 12.68 -3.24
CA PRO A 91 -3.85 13.63 -4.15
C PRO A 91 -2.93 14.09 -5.27
N ALA A 92 -1.70 14.48 -4.94
CA ALA A 92 -0.74 14.98 -5.92
C ALA A 92 -0.25 13.86 -6.86
N LEU A 93 -0.01 12.66 -6.33
CA LEU A 93 0.41 11.51 -7.12
C LEU A 93 -0.71 11.01 -8.05
N ALA A 94 -1.98 11.04 -7.60
CA ALA A 94 -3.13 10.72 -8.42
C ALA A 94 -3.28 11.71 -9.59
N GLN A 95 -3.10 13.00 -9.33
CA GLN A 95 -3.13 14.02 -10.37
C GLN A 95 -2.08 13.74 -11.46
N VAL A 96 -0.85 13.43 -11.08
CA VAL A 96 0.23 13.06 -12.02
C VAL A 96 -0.16 11.83 -12.82
N CYS A 97 -0.61 10.74 -12.16
CA CYS A 97 -1.04 9.53 -12.86
C CYS A 97 -2.12 9.80 -13.91
N HIS A 98 -3.15 10.55 -13.53
CA HIS A 98 -4.28 10.85 -14.41
C HIS A 98 -3.90 11.73 -15.60
N GLN A 99 -2.96 12.68 -15.44
CA GLN A 99 -2.41 13.48 -16.54
C GLN A 99 -1.70 12.62 -17.59
N HIS A 100 -1.11 11.49 -17.16
CA HIS A 100 -0.46 10.52 -18.04
C HIS A 100 -1.37 9.37 -18.48
N GLY A 101 -2.68 9.41 -18.19
CA GLY A 101 -3.63 8.35 -18.55
C GLY A 101 -3.38 7.03 -17.85
N THR A 102 -2.75 7.05 -16.69
CA THR A 102 -2.30 5.90 -15.91
C THR A 102 -3.11 5.77 -14.62
N LEU A 103 -3.43 4.54 -14.20
CA LEU A 103 -4.13 4.27 -12.95
C LEU A 103 -3.21 4.40 -11.72
N LEU A 104 -3.74 4.94 -10.62
CA LEU A 104 -3.08 4.89 -9.32
C LEU A 104 -3.67 3.77 -8.47
N LEU A 105 -2.86 2.76 -8.15
CA LEU A 105 -3.18 1.63 -7.29
C LEU A 105 -2.51 1.79 -5.93
N VAL A 106 -3.27 1.64 -4.85
CA VAL A 106 -2.74 1.79 -3.50
C VAL A 106 -2.95 0.53 -2.66
N ASP A 107 -1.86 -0.03 -2.17
CA ASP A 107 -1.88 -1.04 -1.11
C ASP A 107 -2.02 -0.33 0.24
N ASN A 108 -3.26 -0.24 0.70
CA ASN A 108 -3.65 0.38 1.97
C ASN A 108 -3.83 -0.69 3.07
N ALA A 109 -3.01 -1.73 3.05
CA ALA A 109 -3.16 -2.87 3.96
C ALA A 109 -3.21 -2.48 5.44
N HIS A 110 -2.58 -1.36 5.85
CA HIS A 110 -2.56 -0.87 7.22
C HIS A 110 -3.55 0.27 7.49
N GLY A 111 -4.29 0.73 6.49
CA GLY A 111 -5.04 1.98 6.53
C GLY A 111 -6.56 1.85 6.33
N ALA A 112 -7.18 0.67 6.48
CA ALA A 112 -8.63 0.55 6.31
C ALA A 112 -9.42 1.50 7.22
N TYR A 113 -8.91 1.82 8.41
CA TYR A 113 -9.51 2.75 9.36
C TYR A 113 -9.50 4.22 8.89
N LEU A 114 -8.62 4.58 7.95
CA LEU A 114 -8.47 5.95 7.42
C LEU A 114 -9.76 6.47 6.78
N ARG A 115 -10.62 5.56 6.32
CA ARG A 115 -11.95 5.88 5.78
C ARG A 115 -12.85 6.57 6.79
N PHE A 116 -12.66 6.29 8.08
CA PHE A 116 -13.52 6.75 9.17
C PHE A 116 -12.97 7.97 9.90
N LEU A 117 -11.85 8.52 9.43
CA LEU A 117 -11.31 9.79 9.90
C LEU A 117 -12.09 10.96 9.28
N GLN A 118 -12.05 12.13 9.92
CA GLN A 118 -12.63 13.36 9.42
C GLN A 118 -11.58 14.47 9.43
N PRO A 119 -11.14 14.93 8.24
CA PRO A 119 -11.50 14.40 6.91
C PRO A 119 -10.97 12.99 6.68
N SER A 120 -11.59 12.25 5.77
CA SER A 120 -11.10 10.93 5.37
C SER A 120 -9.71 11.03 4.75
N LEU A 121 -8.82 10.11 5.15
CA LEU A 121 -7.48 9.95 4.58
C LEU A 121 -7.36 8.66 3.77
N HIS A 122 -8.49 8.02 3.45
CA HIS A 122 -8.48 6.79 2.66
C HIS A 122 -8.09 7.08 1.20
N PRO A 123 -7.22 6.28 0.57
CA PRO A 123 -6.70 6.55 -0.77
C PRO A 123 -7.76 6.81 -1.84
N LEU A 124 -8.92 6.13 -1.81
CA LEU A 124 -9.99 6.38 -2.78
C LEU A 124 -10.59 7.78 -2.65
N ASP A 125 -10.72 8.29 -1.42
CA ASP A 125 -11.23 9.64 -1.18
C ASP A 125 -10.22 10.71 -1.57
N LEU A 126 -8.96 10.31 -1.69
CA LEU A 126 -7.82 11.14 -2.06
C LEU A 126 -7.46 11.04 -3.55
N GLY A 127 -8.19 10.25 -4.34
CA GLY A 127 -8.05 10.20 -5.79
C GLY A 127 -7.41 8.93 -6.37
N ALA A 128 -7.10 7.91 -5.56
CA ALA A 128 -6.66 6.62 -6.09
C ALA A 128 -7.79 5.92 -6.86
N ASP A 129 -7.45 5.18 -7.92
CA ASP A 129 -8.43 4.47 -8.77
C ASP A 129 -8.82 3.13 -8.16
N LEU A 130 -7.85 2.37 -7.66
CA LEU A 130 -8.07 1.12 -6.95
C LEU A 130 -7.29 1.10 -5.64
N CYS A 131 -7.85 0.43 -4.66
CA CYS A 131 -7.23 0.30 -3.36
C CYS A 131 -7.51 -1.08 -2.76
N CYS A 132 -6.56 -1.66 -2.05
CA CYS A 132 -6.80 -2.87 -1.28
C CYS A 132 -6.51 -2.69 0.20
N ASP A 133 -7.48 -3.11 1.05
CA ASP A 133 -7.41 -3.04 2.49
C ASP A 133 -7.27 -4.44 3.09
N SER A 134 -6.33 -4.63 4.00
CA SER A 134 -6.33 -5.80 4.88
C SER A 134 -7.24 -5.51 6.08
N ALA A 135 -8.55 -5.72 5.92
CA ALA A 135 -9.55 -5.40 6.93
C ALA A 135 -9.23 -6.00 8.30
N HIS A 136 -8.68 -7.23 8.30
CA HIS A 136 -8.30 -7.95 9.52
C HIS A 136 -7.17 -7.31 10.34
N LYS A 137 -6.47 -6.31 9.80
CA LYS A 137 -5.38 -5.64 10.52
C LYS A 137 -5.89 -4.49 11.40
N THR A 138 -6.91 -3.78 10.95
CA THR A 138 -7.36 -2.52 11.57
C THR A 138 -8.85 -2.42 11.80
N LEU A 139 -9.65 -3.36 11.30
CA LEU A 139 -11.10 -3.46 11.51
C LEU A 139 -11.43 -4.76 12.26
N PRO A 140 -12.62 -4.88 12.87
CA PRO A 140 -13.06 -6.08 13.59
C PRO A 140 -13.43 -7.22 12.63
N VAL A 141 -12.43 -7.74 11.93
CA VAL A 141 -12.57 -8.79 10.91
C VAL A 141 -11.59 -9.92 11.20
N LEU A 142 -12.02 -11.17 11.00
CA LEU A 142 -11.16 -12.33 11.16
C LEU A 142 -10.00 -12.33 10.16
N THR A 143 -8.87 -12.91 10.58
CA THR A 143 -7.65 -13.02 9.76
C THR A 143 -7.96 -13.60 8.38
N GLY A 144 -7.41 -12.95 7.35
CA GLY A 144 -7.65 -13.26 5.94
C GLY A 144 -8.70 -12.38 5.27
N GLY A 145 -9.55 -11.66 6.05
CA GLY A 145 -10.51 -10.73 5.49
C GLY A 145 -9.83 -9.48 4.89
N ALA A 146 -10.18 -9.17 3.66
CA ALA A 146 -9.66 -8.02 2.92
C ALA A 146 -10.72 -7.48 1.96
N TYR A 147 -10.58 -6.22 1.60
CA TYR A 147 -11.41 -5.56 0.58
C TYR A 147 -10.55 -5.17 -0.61
N LEU A 148 -11.15 -5.26 -1.79
CA LEU A 148 -10.71 -4.59 -3.00
C LEU A 148 -11.75 -3.52 -3.33
N HIS A 149 -11.29 -2.30 -3.45
CA HIS A 149 -12.12 -1.14 -3.73
C HIS A 149 -11.79 -0.56 -5.10
N LEU A 150 -12.83 -0.12 -5.80
CA LEU A 150 -12.75 0.64 -7.04
C LEU A 150 -13.32 2.03 -6.77
N SER A 151 -12.63 3.06 -7.26
CA SER A 151 -13.14 4.43 -7.21
C SER A 151 -14.37 4.56 -8.12
N PRO A 152 -15.41 5.31 -7.71
CA PRO A 152 -16.51 5.68 -8.62
C PRO A 152 -16.04 6.49 -9.83
N THR A 153 -14.90 7.17 -9.73
CA THR A 153 -14.28 7.99 -10.79
C THR A 153 -13.29 7.19 -11.66
N ALA A 154 -13.01 5.95 -11.30
CA ALA A 154 -12.14 5.09 -12.09
C ALA A 154 -12.75 4.78 -13.48
N PRO A 155 -11.94 4.48 -14.50
CA PRO A 155 -12.43 4.18 -15.84
C PRO A 155 -13.58 3.16 -15.86
N ALA A 156 -14.65 3.45 -16.60
CA ALA A 156 -15.88 2.66 -16.61
C ALA A 156 -15.68 1.18 -16.98
N GLN A 157 -14.64 0.88 -17.76
CA GLN A 157 -14.30 -0.49 -18.13
C GLN A 157 -13.86 -1.37 -16.95
N LEU A 158 -13.41 -0.78 -15.84
CA LEU A 158 -12.98 -1.55 -14.66
C LEU A 158 -14.16 -2.21 -13.93
N ALA A 159 -15.32 -1.57 -13.86
CA ALA A 159 -16.47 -2.11 -13.12
C ALA A 159 -17.01 -3.45 -13.68
N PRO A 160 -17.18 -3.63 -15.00
CA PRO A 160 -17.52 -4.94 -15.58
C PRO A 160 -16.44 -5.99 -15.35
N LEU A 161 -15.17 -5.61 -15.50
CA LEU A 161 -14.03 -6.49 -15.29
C LEU A 161 -13.92 -6.94 -13.81
N ALA A 162 -14.32 -6.10 -12.85
CA ALA A 162 -14.24 -6.39 -11.42
C ALA A 162 -15.14 -7.52 -10.95
N LYS A 163 -16.14 -7.92 -11.74
CA LYS A 163 -17.03 -9.06 -11.40
C LYS A 163 -16.33 -10.42 -11.46
N SER A 164 -15.25 -10.53 -12.23
CA SER A 164 -14.55 -11.79 -12.46
C SER A 164 -13.12 -11.92 -11.91
N PRO A 165 -12.36 -10.88 -11.53
CA PRO A 165 -10.92 -11.00 -11.29
C PRO A 165 -10.54 -11.70 -10.00
N LEU A 166 -11.47 -11.85 -9.05
CA LEU A 166 -11.24 -12.69 -7.88
C LEU A 166 -11.35 -14.18 -8.21
N GLY A 167 -12.05 -14.54 -9.29
CA GLY A 167 -12.21 -15.93 -9.76
C GLY A 167 -10.88 -16.62 -10.04
N PRO A 168 -9.96 -16.07 -10.88
CA PRO A 168 -8.68 -16.69 -11.17
C PRO A 168 -7.73 -16.80 -9.97
N PHE A 169 -7.89 -15.91 -8.97
CA PHE A 169 -7.02 -15.85 -7.80
C PHE A 169 -7.70 -16.29 -6.51
N GLY A 170 -9.01 -16.51 -6.55
CA GLY A 170 -9.84 -16.89 -5.42
C GLY A 170 -9.94 -18.40 -5.26
N SER A 171 -10.39 -18.82 -4.07
CA SER A 171 -10.81 -20.19 -3.84
C SER A 171 -12.23 -20.40 -4.37
N THR A 172 -12.48 -21.53 -5.02
CA THR A 172 -13.84 -21.97 -5.37
C THR A 172 -14.67 -22.36 -4.14
N SER A 173 -14.01 -22.53 -2.99
CA SER A 173 -14.61 -22.83 -1.70
C SER A 173 -14.18 -21.78 -0.67
N PRO A 174 -14.74 -20.57 -0.73
CA PRO A 174 -14.31 -19.50 0.16
C PRO A 174 -14.67 -19.81 1.62
N PRO A 175 -13.80 -19.43 2.58
CA PRO A 175 -14.03 -19.67 4.00
C PRO A 175 -15.19 -18.80 4.51
N TYR A 176 -16.28 -19.42 4.96
CA TYR A 176 -17.50 -18.71 5.40
C TYR A 176 -17.28 -17.79 6.60
N LEU A 177 -16.44 -18.18 7.57
CA LEU A 177 -16.21 -17.38 8.78
C LEU A 177 -15.57 -16.01 8.48
N PRO A 178 -14.48 -15.90 7.70
CA PRO A 178 -13.97 -14.60 7.26
C PRO A 178 -14.99 -13.78 6.48
N LEU A 179 -15.78 -14.39 5.57
CA LEU A 179 -16.83 -13.69 4.84
C LEU A 179 -17.93 -13.17 5.77
N ALA A 180 -18.39 -14.00 6.71
CA ALA A 180 -19.37 -13.59 7.71
C ALA A 180 -18.85 -12.46 8.59
N SER A 181 -17.56 -12.49 8.97
CA SER A 181 -16.93 -11.41 9.75
C SER A 181 -16.84 -10.10 8.98
N LEU A 182 -16.53 -10.14 7.66
CA LEU A 182 -16.57 -8.97 6.78
C LEU A 182 -17.99 -8.37 6.70
N ALA A 183 -19.00 -9.22 6.48
CA ALA A 183 -20.40 -8.79 6.42
C ALA A 183 -20.89 -8.20 7.76
N SER A 184 -20.47 -8.79 8.88
CA SER A 184 -20.78 -8.27 10.23
C SER A 184 -20.09 -6.93 10.48
N CYS A 185 -18.82 -6.81 10.10
CA CYS A 185 -18.07 -5.56 10.19
C CYS A 185 -18.76 -4.45 9.39
N ASN A 186 -19.15 -4.71 8.14
CA ASN A 186 -19.84 -3.72 7.31
C ASN A 186 -21.15 -3.24 7.96
N ARG A 187 -21.94 -4.15 8.53
CA ARG A 187 -23.16 -3.77 9.25
C ARG A 187 -22.86 -2.92 10.48
N HIS A 188 -21.83 -3.32 11.26
CA HIS A 188 -21.43 -2.57 12.44
C HIS A 188 -20.98 -1.15 12.10
N LEU A 189 -20.16 -0.99 11.06
CA LEU A 189 -19.67 0.30 10.59
C LEU A 189 -20.78 1.18 10.01
N ALA A 190 -21.77 0.58 9.33
CA ALA A 190 -22.92 1.31 8.79
C ALA A 190 -23.87 1.84 9.88
N VAL A 191 -24.02 1.12 10.99
CA VAL A 191 -24.94 1.48 12.09
C VAL A 191 -24.23 2.31 13.18
N GLY A 192 -22.93 2.15 13.35
CA GLY A 192 -22.19 2.55 14.56
C GLY A 192 -21.43 3.85 14.51
N HIS A 193 -21.53 4.68 13.46
CA HIS A 193 -20.90 6.00 13.43
C HIS A 193 -21.89 7.15 13.26
N PRO A 194 -22.76 7.40 14.26
CA PRO A 194 -23.22 8.76 14.47
C PRO A 194 -21.98 9.53 14.94
N HIS A 195 -21.51 10.48 14.14
CA HIS A 195 -20.54 11.53 14.44
C HIS A 195 -19.87 11.46 15.84
N ARG A 196 -18.80 10.69 15.97
CA ARG A 196 -17.94 10.86 17.14
C ARG A 196 -17.13 12.14 16.90
N PRO A 197 -17.20 13.13 17.78
CA PRO A 197 -16.49 14.40 17.61
C PRO A 197 -14.98 14.14 17.48
N PRO A 198 -14.25 15.03 16.77
CA PRO A 198 -12.82 14.85 16.46
C PRO A 198 -11.89 14.80 17.67
N ASP A 199 -12.38 15.10 18.85
CA ASP A 199 -11.60 15.16 20.11
C ASP A 199 -11.23 13.80 20.71
N ALA A 200 -11.62 12.68 20.08
CA ALA A 200 -11.43 11.34 20.64
C ALA A 200 -10.21 10.58 20.11
N VAL A 201 -9.49 11.10 19.14
CA VAL A 201 -8.25 10.50 18.62
C VAL A 201 -7.19 11.59 18.53
N ASP A 202 -6.47 11.79 19.62
CA ASP A 202 -5.21 12.55 19.60
C ASP A 202 -4.18 11.75 18.80
N PRO A 203 -3.72 12.23 17.62
CA PRO A 203 -2.69 11.55 16.85
C PRO A 203 -1.37 11.39 17.63
N SER A 204 -1.17 12.20 18.67
CA SER A 204 -0.02 12.12 19.56
C SER A 204 -0.10 10.98 20.57
N SER A 205 -1.28 10.39 20.76
CA SER A 205 -1.52 9.29 21.69
C SER A 205 -1.19 7.89 21.13
N HIS A 206 -0.82 7.80 19.84
CA HIS A 206 -0.38 6.53 19.27
C HIS A 206 0.95 6.11 19.91
N PRO A 207 1.09 4.89 20.45
CA PRO A 207 2.30 4.44 21.14
C PRO A 207 3.58 4.48 20.28
N ALA A 208 3.44 4.57 18.95
CA ALA A 208 4.55 4.69 18.01
C ALA A 208 5.29 6.06 18.06
N HIS A 209 4.70 7.10 18.66
CA HIS A 209 5.33 8.43 18.78
C HIS A 209 5.97 8.74 20.11
N LYS A 210 5.90 7.85 21.10
CA LYS A 210 6.74 7.98 22.28
C LYS A 210 8.16 7.66 21.89
N ARG A 211 8.98 8.71 21.74
CA ARG A 211 10.43 8.61 21.62
C ARG A 211 10.92 7.64 22.70
N PRO A 212 11.65 6.56 22.34
CA PRO A 212 12.23 5.71 23.38
C PRO A 212 13.10 6.59 24.29
N PRO A 213 13.13 6.32 25.60
CA PRO A 213 14.02 7.03 26.51
C PRO A 213 15.45 6.88 25.98
N ALA A 214 16.20 7.98 25.99
CA ALA A 214 17.59 7.96 25.59
C ALA A 214 18.31 6.85 26.34
N SER A 215 18.85 5.88 25.60
CA SER A 215 19.65 4.80 26.17
C SER A 215 20.81 5.43 26.96
N PRO A 216 21.11 4.98 28.19
CA PRO A 216 22.30 5.45 28.91
C PRO A 216 23.51 5.16 28.05
N GLY A 217 24.39 6.18 27.89
CA GLY A 217 25.50 6.15 26.96
C GLY A 217 26.33 4.87 27.06
N LEU A 218 26.50 4.21 25.93
CA LEU A 218 27.52 3.19 25.75
C LEU A 218 28.88 3.86 25.90
N VAL A 219 29.56 3.53 26.98
CA VAL A 219 30.96 3.87 27.19
C VAL A 219 31.77 3.24 26.05
N PRO A 220 32.62 3.98 25.32
CA PRO A 220 33.45 3.40 24.26
C PRO A 220 34.43 2.40 24.88
N THR A 221 34.29 1.14 24.55
CA THR A 221 35.32 0.13 24.84
C THR A 221 36.54 0.41 23.95
N ALA A 222 37.71 0.49 24.56
CA ALA A 222 38.99 0.71 23.91
C ALA A 222 39.26 -0.34 22.79
N PRO A 223 40.00 0.02 21.71
CA PRO A 223 40.28 -0.88 20.63
C PRO A 223 41.18 -2.03 21.09
N LEU A 224 40.77 -3.25 20.78
CA LEU A 224 41.60 -4.47 20.94
C LEU A 224 42.87 -4.32 20.12
N ARG A 225 44.03 -4.28 20.80
CA ARG A 225 45.35 -4.35 20.19
C ARG A 225 45.50 -5.69 19.42
N ALA A 226 45.78 -5.58 18.13
CA ALA A 226 46.19 -6.72 17.33
C ALA A 226 47.53 -7.27 17.87
N ARG A 227 47.55 -8.53 18.29
CA ARG A 227 48.79 -9.26 18.58
C ARG A 227 49.41 -9.67 17.25
N SER A 228 50.56 -9.08 16.92
CA SER A 228 51.46 -9.56 15.91
C SER A 228 52.17 -10.83 16.41
N GLY A 229 51.78 -11.97 15.85
CA GLY A 229 52.49 -13.25 16.02
C GLY A 229 53.20 -13.58 14.71
N ALA A 230 54.53 -13.53 14.69
CA ALA A 230 55.35 -14.06 13.62
C ALA A 230 55.40 -15.60 13.76
N PRO A 231 55.49 -16.37 12.64
CA PRO A 231 55.69 -17.81 12.70
C PRO A 231 57.14 -18.16 13.00
N PRO A 232 57.43 -19.27 13.69
CA PRO A 232 58.81 -19.78 13.88
C PRO A 232 59.32 -20.49 12.62
N ALA A 233 60.61 -20.53 12.51
CA ALA A 233 61.43 -21.04 11.41
C ALA A 233 61.20 -22.53 11.07
#